data_b959700a59d336c68941d6ec5ba1e822
#
_entry.id   b959700a59d336c68941d6ec5ba1e822
#
_cell.length_a   1.000
_cell.length_b   1.000
_cell.length_c   1.000
_cell.angle_alpha   90.00
_cell.angle_beta   90.00
_cell.angle_gamma   90.00
#
_symmetry.space_group_name_H-M   'P 1'
#
loop_
_entity.id
_entity.type
_entity.pdbx_description
1 polymer ?
#
loop_
_entity_poly.entity_id
_entity_poly.type
_entity_poly.pdbx_seq_one_letter_code
_entity_poly.pdbx_strand_id
1 'polypeptide(L)'
;MRRVKRIVQYPYGRMAMESGVGVTVVVMDTGMALHPELYGQAVMFLDLINGRNDFYDDNGHGTHVCGIIAGRQIGMAPNAKLIVLKVLDETGNGNVVYSMRGFRWILENQEKYNIRIVNISMGMKAGTNILGEKRILKGAEMLWDMGIVVVTAAGNLGPRDGSITIPGVSKKVITVGASDNMHSGRGSWQKAIYKPELVAPGSNIFSCNSDYANGKLYIGKSGTSMATPIVSGAAALLLSKEPNLTNDSVKRRLQNCCTDLHMSKSRQGSGLINIRKLLQY
;
A
#
# COMPACT_ATOMS: atom_id res chain seq x y z
N MET A 1 -3.38 13.84 -6.95
CA MET A 1 -4.44 12.81 -6.85
C MET A 1 -5.62 12.99 -7.81
N ARG A 2 -6.06 14.18 -8.23
CA ARG A 2 -7.20 14.34 -9.19
C ARG A 2 -7.03 13.51 -10.47
N ARG A 3 -5.81 13.53 -11.09
CA ARG A 3 -5.48 12.69 -12.26
C ARG A 3 -5.64 11.20 -11.95
N VAL A 4 -5.13 10.74 -10.82
CA VAL A 4 -5.24 9.33 -10.38
C VAL A 4 -6.70 8.92 -10.23
N LYS A 5 -7.49 9.68 -9.47
CA LYS A 5 -8.92 9.42 -9.24
C LYS A 5 -9.70 9.30 -10.55
N ARG A 6 -9.40 10.13 -11.56
CA ARG A 6 -10.01 10.03 -12.90
C ARG A 6 -9.59 8.75 -13.62
N ILE A 7 -8.29 8.39 -13.62
CA ILE A 7 -7.76 7.20 -14.30
C ILE A 7 -8.37 5.93 -13.72
N VAL A 8 -8.49 5.82 -12.39
CA VAL A 8 -9.07 4.64 -11.72
C VAL A 8 -10.60 4.70 -11.61
N GLN A 9 -11.24 5.67 -12.27
CA GLN A 9 -12.70 5.88 -12.26
C GLN A 9 -13.28 5.99 -10.85
N TYR A 10 -12.65 6.80 -10.01
CA TYR A 10 -13.10 7.06 -8.65
C TYR A 10 -14.47 7.75 -8.66
N PRO A 11 -15.49 7.23 -7.95
CA PRO A 11 -16.80 7.85 -7.86
C PRO A 11 -16.72 9.13 -7.02
N TYR A 12 -17.30 10.20 -7.54
CA TYR A 12 -17.48 11.46 -6.80
C TYR A 12 -18.89 11.53 -6.20
N GLY A 13 -19.10 12.37 -5.19
CA GLY A 13 -20.40 12.59 -4.55
C GLY A 13 -20.54 11.88 -3.20
N ARG A 14 -21.77 11.48 -2.85
CA ARG A 14 -22.12 10.94 -1.52
C ARG A 14 -21.26 9.74 -1.08
N MET A 15 -20.86 8.88 -2.02
CA MET A 15 -19.97 7.74 -1.74
C MET A 15 -18.56 8.16 -1.25
N ALA A 16 -18.12 9.37 -1.59
CA ALA A 16 -16.85 9.90 -1.10
C ALA A 16 -16.91 10.31 0.39
N MET A 17 -18.10 10.60 0.91
CA MET A 17 -18.29 11.07 2.30
C MET A 17 -18.20 9.93 3.32
N GLU A 18 -18.49 8.70 2.93
CA GLU A 18 -18.42 7.50 3.80
C GLU A 18 -17.18 6.63 3.53
N SER A 19 -16.30 7.10 2.68
CA SER A 19 -15.17 6.34 2.15
C SER A 19 -14.12 6.00 3.20
N GLY A 20 -14.04 4.75 3.59
CA GLY A 20 -13.06 4.23 4.56
C GLY A 20 -13.52 4.23 6.02
N VAL A 21 -14.76 4.66 6.32
CA VAL A 21 -15.30 4.62 7.69
C VAL A 21 -15.25 3.19 8.24
N GLY A 22 -14.82 3.04 9.50
CA GLY A 22 -14.74 1.75 10.18
C GLY A 22 -13.55 0.88 9.78
N VAL A 23 -12.64 1.38 8.92
CA VAL A 23 -11.47 0.61 8.44
C VAL A 23 -10.18 1.23 8.98
N THR A 24 -9.36 0.41 9.62
CA THR A 24 -8.00 0.79 10.00
C THR A 24 -6.98 0.19 9.02
N VAL A 25 -6.11 1.05 8.50
CA VAL A 25 -4.98 0.69 7.62
C VAL A 25 -3.68 0.91 8.37
N VAL A 26 -2.87 -0.12 8.50
CA VAL A 26 -1.50 0.02 8.99
C VAL A 26 -0.57 0.33 7.82
N VAL A 27 0.28 1.32 7.96
CA VAL A 27 1.33 1.70 7.01
C VAL A 27 2.68 1.37 7.63
N MET A 28 3.41 0.41 7.07
CA MET A 28 4.79 0.08 7.43
C MET A 28 5.73 0.82 6.49
N ASP A 29 6.38 1.90 6.99
CA ASP A 29 7.13 2.84 6.13
C ASP A 29 8.18 3.65 6.92
N THR A 30 8.61 4.81 6.39
CA THR A 30 9.62 5.72 6.98
C THR A 30 9.11 6.58 8.14
N GLY A 31 7.81 6.62 8.36
CA GLY A 31 7.17 7.47 9.37
C GLY A 31 5.98 8.25 8.80
N MET A 32 5.52 9.24 9.54
CA MET A 32 4.49 10.18 9.09
C MET A 32 4.64 11.52 9.80
N ALA A 33 4.78 12.61 9.06
CA ALA A 33 4.68 13.97 9.58
C ALA A 33 3.21 14.35 9.81
N LEU A 34 2.96 15.22 10.80
CA LEU A 34 1.64 15.77 11.08
C LEU A 34 1.21 16.77 10.01
N HIS A 35 0.88 16.26 8.83
CA HIS A 35 0.43 17.05 7.68
C HIS A 35 -1.07 17.40 7.81
N PRO A 36 -1.52 18.62 7.40
CA PRO A 36 -2.93 19.05 7.49
C PRO A 36 -3.94 18.08 6.85
N GLU A 37 -3.55 17.41 5.77
CA GLU A 37 -4.36 16.36 5.13
C GLU A 37 -4.58 15.11 6.00
N LEU A 38 -3.73 14.90 7.01
CA LEU A 38 -3.69 13.68 7.83
C LEU A 38 -4.20 13.90 9.26
N TYR A 39 -4.60 15.14 9.61
CA TYR A 39 -5.18 15.42 10.92
C TYR A 39 -6.49 14.68 11.15
N GLY A 40 -6.54 13.87 12.21
CA GLY A 40 -7.70 13.07 12.58
C GLY A 40 -7.80 11.70 11.88
N GLN A 41 -6.99 11.43 10.86
CA GLN A 41 -6.86 10.11 10.24
C GLN A 41 -5.84 9.23 10.98
N ALA A 42 -4.68 9.79 11.33
CA ALA A 42 -3.66 9.08 12.09
C ALA A 42 -4.07 8.92 13.55
N VAL A 43 -4.26 7.68 13.97
CA VAL A 43 -4.68 7.34 15.35
C VAL A 43 -3.53 6.82 16.21
N MET A 44 -2.44 6.39 15.58
CA MET A 44 -1.26 5.90 16.26
C MET A 44 -0.02 5.99 15.38
N PHE A 45 1.11 6.24 16.03
CA PHE A 45 2.45 6.16 15.47
C PHE A 45 3.34 5.33 16.39
N LEU A 46 4.13 4.44 15.83
CA LEU A 46 5.10 3.65 16.57
C LEU A 46 6.43 3.62 15.80
N ASP A 47 7.46 4.17 16.40
CA ASP A 47 8.83 4.12 15.87
C ASP A 47 9.54 2.86 16.41
N LEU A 48 9.72 1.87 15.52
CA LEU A 48 10.38 0.62 15.85
C LEU A 48 11.89 0.66 15.69
N ILE A 49 12.43 1.80 15.25
CA ILE A 49 13.87 2.04 15.02
C ILE A 49 14.48 2.79 16.19
N ASN A 50 13.98 4.01 16.48
CA ASN A 50 14.54 4.93 17.44
C ASN A 50 13.74 5.01 18.76
N GLY A 51 12.54 4.39 18.80
CA GLY A 51 11.68 4.38 19.99
C GLY A 51 11.03 5.74 20.33
N ARG A 52 10.92 6.66 19.34
CA ARG A 52 10.25 7.94 19.53
C ARG A 52 8.73 7.77 19.51
N ASN A 53 8.02 8.63 20.24
CA ASN A 53 6.56 8.58 20.37
C ASN A 53 5.84 9.73 19.63
N ASP A 54 6.59 10.72 19.14
CA ASP A 54 6.07 11.85 18.36
C ASP A 54 5.98 11.49 16.87
N PHE A 55 4.95 12.00 16.20
CA PHE A 55 4.81 11.83 14.74
C PHE A 55 5.92 12.60 14.01
N TYR A 56 6.71 11.89 13.23
CA TYR A 56 7.72 12.45 12.35
C TYR A 56 8.01 11.55 11.16
N ASP A 57 8.60 12.12 10.12
CA ASP A 57 9.07 11.41 8.93
C ASP A 57 10.30 12.15 8.37
N ASP A 58 11.46 11.61 8.66
CA ASP A 58 12.76 12.15 8.27
C ASP A 58 13.15 11.84 6.82
N ASN A 59 12.34 11.06 6.12
CA ASN A 59 12.49 10.73 4.69
C ASN A 59 11.37 11.32 3.82
N GLY A 60 10.14 11.32 4.32
CA GLY A 60 8.96 11.80 3.63
C GLY A 60 8.26 10.79 2.71
N HIS A 61 8.72 9.54 2.65
CA HIS A 61 8.06 8.52 1.84
C HIS A 61 6.75 8.05 2.49
N GLY A 62 6.77 7.75 3.79
CA GLY A 62 5.60 7.28 4.53
C GLY A 62 4.49 8.32 4.61
N THR A 63 4.84 9.60 4.82
CA THR A 63 3.88 10.72 4.78
C THR A 63 3.18 10.80 3.43
N HIS A 64 3.93 10.63 2.34
CA HIS A 64 3.38 10.62 0.99
C HIS A 64 2.41 9.44 0.78
N VAL A 65 2.79 8.24 1.23
CA VAL A 65 1.96 7.02 1.18
C VAL A 65 0.68 7.20 1.98
N CYS A 66 0.76 7.70 3.22
CA CYS A 66 -0.40 7.99 4.07
C CYS A 66 -1.38 8.96 3.39
N GLY A 67 -0.87 10.01 2.74
CA GLY A 67 -1.69 10.98 2.00
C GLY A 67 -2.44 10.34 0.82
N ILE A 68 -1.85 9.38 0.11
CA ILE A 68 -2.54 8.64 -0.96
C ILE A 68 -3.68 7.78 -0.40
N ILE A 69 -3.47 7.13 0.75
CA ILE A 69 -4.50 6.28 1.37
C ILE A 69 -5.64 7.14 1.91
N ALA A 70 -5.35 8.06 2.84
CA ALA A 70 -6.35 8.67 3.70
C ALA A 70 -6.28 10.21 3.80
N GLY A 71 -5.53 10.89 2.93
CA GLY A 71 -5.56 12.37 2.91
C GLY A 71 -6.99 12.89 2.75
N ARG A 72 -7.39 13.86 3.59
CA ARG A 72 -8.78 14.34 3.71
C ARG A 72 -9.38 14.77 2.37
N GLN A 73 -8.63 15.47 1.54
CA GLN A 73 -9.09 15.95 0.23
C GLN A 73 -8.55 15.07 -0.91
N ILE A 74 -7.31 14.59 -0.75
CA ILE A 74 -6.61 13.91 -1.83
C ILE A 74 -6.70 12.38 -1.77
N GLY A 75 -6.83 11.79 -0.57
CA GLY A 75 -6.79 10.34 -0.33
C GLY A 75 -7.86 9.55 -1.08
N MET A 76 -7.60 8.27 -1.22
CA MET A 76 -8.55 7.31 -1.80
C MET A 76 -9.67 6.97 -0.82
N ALA A 77 -9.36 6.87 0.48
CA ALA A 77 -10.28 6.54 1.56
C ALA A 77 -10.11 7.54 2.72
N PRO A 78 -10.61 8.79 2.58
CA PRO A 78 -10.30 9.89 3.49
C PRO A 78 -10.83 9.72 4.93
N ASN A 79 -11.73 8.77 5.18
CA ASN A 79 -12.22 8.48 6.53
C ASN A 79 -11.63 7.19 7.12
N ALA A 80 -10.71 6.53 6.43
CA ALA A 80 -9.96 5.42 6.99
C ALA A 80 -9.03 5.92 8.12
N LYS A 81 -8.87 5.11 9.16
CA LYS A 81 -7.90 5.36 10.22
C LYS A 81 -6.53 4.81 9.83
N LEU A 82 -5.50 5.55 10.18
CA LEU A 82 -4.12 5.16 9.92
C LEU A 82 -3.39 4.84 11.22
N ILE A 83 -2.68 3.73 11.22
CA ILE A 83 -1.63 3.41 12.19
C ILE A 83 -0.32 3.35 11.39
N VAL A 84 0.69 4.09 11.85
CA VAL A 84 1.95 4.15 11.14
C VAL A 84 3.05 3.50 11.97
N LEU A 85 3.69 2.49 11.40
CA LEU A 85 4.84 1.82 11.99
C LEU A 85 6.10 2.24 11.21
N LYS A 86 6.97 3.03 11.83
CA LYS A 86 8.26 3.38 11.25
C LYS A 86 9.18 2.18 11.36
N VAL A 87 9.46 1.56 10.22
CA VAL A 87 10.34 0.39 10.05
C VAL A 87 11.46 0.65 9.04
N LEU A 88 11.43 1.81 8.38
CA LEU A 88 12.45 2.32 7.47
C LEU A 88 13.11 3.56 8.06
N ASP A 89 14.44 3.67 7.90
CA ASP A 89 15.25 4.79 8.36
C ASP A 89 15.09 6.06 7.49
N GLU A 90 15.85 7.10 7.78
CA GLU A 90 15.86 8.37 7.08
C GLU A 90 16.32 8.27 5.62
N THR A 91 17.02 7.19 5.26
CA THR A 91 17.42 6.89 3.88
C THR A 91 16.42 6.04 3.11
N GLY A 92 15.36 5.57 3.81
CA GLY A 92 14.36 4.65 3.26
C GLY A 92 14.82 3.19 3.27
N ASN A 93 15.91 2.86 3.94
CA ASN A 93 16.38 1.49 4.10
C ASN A 93 15.67 0.81 5.28
N GLY A 94 15.37 -0.49 5.11
CA GLY A 94 14.73 -1.31 6.12
C GLY A 94 15.64 -2.40 6.66
N ASN A 95 15.37 -2.77 7.92
CA ASN A 95 15.99 -3.94 8.55
C ASN A 95 14.92 -5.01 8.79
N VAL A 96 15.29 -6.28 8.55
CA VAL A 96 14.42 -7.44 8.80
C VAL A 96 13.89 -7.44 10.23
N VAL A 97 14.73 -7.07 11.22
CA VAL A 97 14.34 -7.04 12.64
C VAL A 97 13.19 -6.08 12.89
N TYR A 98 13.27 -4.85 12.36
CA TYR A 98 12.20 -3.84 12.55
C TYR A 98 10.92 -4.24 11.83
N SER A 99 11.03 -4.80 10.62
CA SER A 99 9.87 -5.33 9.91
C SER A 99 9.19 -6.47 10.69
N MET A 100 9.96 -7.39 11.27
CA MET A 100 9.41 -8.49 12.09
C MET A 100 8.76 -7.98 13.38
N ARG A 101 9.31 -6.95 14.03
CA ARG A 101 8.68 -6.27 15.18
C ARG A 101 7.35 -5.65 14.76
N GLY A 102 7.29 -5.02 13.58
CA GLY A 102 6.07 -4.47 13.02
C GLY A 102 5.00 -5.54 12.78
N PHE A 103 5.35 -6.65 12.13
CA PHE A 103 4.41 -7.76 11.90
C PHE A 103 3.87 -8.32 13.22
N ARG A 104 4.74 -8.53 14.20
CA ARG A 104 4.36 -9.01 15.54
C ARG A 104 3.39 -8.03 16.21
N TRP A 105 3.71 -6.74 16.21
CA TRP A 105 2.85 -5.72 16.80
C TRP A 105 1.45 -5.70 16.14
N ILE A 106 1.38 -5.83 14.82
CA ILE A 106 0.11 -5.88 14.08
C ILE A 106 -0.73 -7.07 14.54
N LEU A 107 -0.13 -8.28 14.64
CA LEU A 107 -0.82 -9.50 15.09
C LEU A 107 -1.35 -9.35 16.52
N GLU A 108 -0.57 -8.77 17.42
CA GLU A 108 -0.95 -8.58 18.83
C GLU A 108 -2.03 -7.50 19.03
N ASN A 109 -2.22 -6.61 18.05
CA ASN A 109 -3.10 -5.44 18.15
C ASN A 109 -4.24 -5.42 17.12
N GLN A 110 -4.40 -6.47 16.31
CA GLN A 110 -5.37 -6.52 15.23
C GLN A 110 -6.79 -6.25 15.70
N GLU A 111 -7.26 -6.95 16.71
CA GLU A 111 -8.61 -6.82 17.24
C GLU A 111 -8.82 -5.45 17.92
N LYS A 112 -7.86 -5.04 18.76
CA LYS A 112 -7.93 -3.78 19.52
C LYS A 112 -8.16 -2.56 18.64
N TYR A 113 -7.52 -2.52 17.44
CA TYR A 113 -7.61 -1.39 16.54
C TYR A 113 -8.43 -1.69 15.28
N ASN A 114 -9.10 -2.84 15.22
CA ASN A 114 -9.82 -3.30 14.02
C ASN A 114 -8.96 -3.15 12.75
N ILE A 115 -7.73 -3.71 12.80
CA ILE A 115 -6.79 -3.63 11.68
C ILE A 115 -7.28 -4.55 10.56
N ARG A 116 -7.67 -3.97 9.43
CA ARG A 116 -8.20 -4.69 8.27
C ARG A 116 -7.23 -4.76 7.10
N ILE A 117 -6.33 -3.78 6.99
CA ILE A 117 -5.41 -3.64 5.86
C ILE A 117 -4.02 -3.31 6.37
N VAL A 118 -2.99 -3.90 5.75
CA VAL A 118 -1.59 -3.53 5.92
C VAL A 118 -1.00 -3.13 4.56
N ASN A 119 -0.50 -1.90 4.46
CA ASN A 119 0.21 -1.39 3.31
C ASN A 119 1.72 -1.51 3.50
N ILE A 120 2.40 -2.20 2.60
CA ILE A 120 3.86 -2.41 2.60
C ILE A 120 4.41 -1.83 1.30
N SER A 121 4.73 -0.53 1.30
CA SER A 121 5.26 0.19 0.12
C SER A 121 6.78 0.06 -0.03
N MET A 122 7.35 -1.02 0.48
CA MET A 122 8.77 -1.35 0.43
C MET A 122 8.97 -2.78 -0.07
N GLY A 123 10.22 -3.14 -0.43
CA GLY A 123 10.52 -4.51 -0.82
C GLY A 123 12.02 -4.80 -0.83
N MET A 124 12.36 -6.03 -0.46
CA MET A 124 13.72 -6.54 -0.50
C MET A 124 13.99 -7.22 -1.85
N LYS A 125 15.14 -6.94 -2.46
CA LYS A 125 15.59 -7.65 -3.67
C LYS A 125 15.85 -9.12 -3.34
N ALA A 126 15.26 -10.01 -4.13
CA ALA A 126 15.47 -11.45 -3.95
C ALA A 126 16.94 -11.86 -4.22
N GLY A 127 17.43 -12.81 -3.43
CA GLY A 127 18.80 -13.35 -3.54
C GLY A 127 19.88 -12.57 -2.78
N THR A 128 19.50 -11.55 -2.00
CA THR A 128 20.46 -10.73 -1.23
C THR A 128 20.62 -11.19 0.22
N ASN A 129 19.56 -11.72 0.83
CA ASN A 129 19.54 -12.23 2.21
C ASN A 129 18.47 -13.31 2.36
N ILE A 130 18.81 -14.54 2.04
CA ILE A 130 17.86 -15.67 1.98
C ILE A 130 17.08 -15.86 3.30
N LEU A 131 17.75 -15.74 4.44
CA LEU A 131 17.08 -15.91 5.74
C LEU A 131 16.13 -14.75 6.05
N GLY A 132 16.56 -13.53 5.77
CA GLY A 132 15.73 -12.32 5.91
C GLY A 132 14.52 -12.36 4.98
N GLU A 133 14.72 -12.76 3.73
CA GLU A 133 13.65 -12.92 2.74
C GLU A 133 12.56 -13.89 3.22
N LYS A 134 12.97 -15.07 3.71
CA LYS A 134 12.04 -16.07 4.27
C LYS A 134 11.25 -15.52 5.46
N ARG A 135 11.91 -14.76 6.35
CA ARG A 135 11.26 -14.15 7.52
C ARG A 135 10.23 -13.10 7.10
N ILE A 136 10.59 -12.18 6.20
CA ILE A 136 9.67 -11.14 5.70
C ILE A 136 8.49 -11.76 4.96
N LEU A 137 8.75 -12.77 4.10
CA LEU A 137 7.70 -13.47 3.38
C LEU A 137 6.72 -14.14 4.35
N LYS A 138 7.24 -14.92 5.30
CA LYS A 138 6.44 -15.61 6.31
C LYS A 138 5.65 -14.62 7.18
N GLY A 139 6.26 -13.50 7.60
CA GLY A 139 5.57 -12.47 8.37
C GLY A 139 4.37 -11.88 7.62
N ALA A 140 4.53 -11.52 6.35
CA ALA A 140 3.44 -11.02 5.52
C ALA A 140 2.34 -12.08 5.30
N GLU A 141 2.71 -13.35 5.14
CA GLU A 141 1.77 -14.46 5.01
C GLU A 141 1.02 -14.76 6.30
N MET A 142 1.64 -14.61 7.47
CA MET A 142 0.96 -14.73 8.77
C MET A 142 -0.11 -13.64 8.94
N LEU A 143 0.15 -12.40 8.56
CA LEU A 143 -0.87 -11.35 8.56
C LEU A 143 -2.05 -11.72 7.68
N TRP A 144 -1.79 -12.29 6.50
CA TRP A 144 -2.84 -12.78 5.60
C TRP A 144 -3.66 -13.89 6.21
N ASP A 145 -3.01 -14.87 6.85
CA ASP A 145 -3.67 -16.01 7.50
C ASP A 145 -4.57 -15.59 8.67
N MET A 146 -4.27 -14.45 9.29
CA MET A 146 -5.13 -13.81 10.30
C MET A 146 -6.27 -12.99 9.69
N GLY A 147 -6.52 -13.05 8.38
CA GLY A 147 -7.62 -12.36 7.72
C GLY A 147 -7.35 -10.91 7.36
N ILE A 148 -6.12 -10.42 7.53
CA ILE A 148 -5.74 -9.05 7.16
C ILE A 148 -5.46 -8.97 5.65
N VAL A 149 -5.95 -7.94 4.99
CA VAL A 149 -5.63 -7.62 3.60
C VAL A 149 -4.22 -7.04 3.53
N VAL A 150 -3.25 -7.80 3.04
CA VAL A 150 -1.86 -7.33 2.88
C VAL A 150 -1.64 -6.87 1.44
N VAL A 151 -1.34 -5.57 1.27
CA VAL A 151 -1.06 -4.94 -0.02
C VAL A 151 0.40 -4.52 -0.07
N THR A 152 1.14 -4.99 -1.07
CA THR A 152 2.58 -4.76 -1.19
C THR A 152 3.00 -4.30 -2.57
N ALA A 153 4.11 -3.55 -2.62
CA ALA A 153 4.68 -3.09 -3.87
C ALA A 153 5.35 -4.22 -4.67
N ALA A 154 5.22 -4.18 -5.99
CA ALA A 154 5.92 -5.09 -6.89
C ALA A 154 7.45 -4.84 -6.91
N GLY A 155 7.88 -3.66 -6.46
CA GLY A 155 9.26 -3.20 -6.55
C GLY A 155 9.56 -2.48 -7.86
N ASN A 156 10.73 -1.84 -7.91
CA ASN A 156 11.16 -0.97 -9.02
C ASN A 156 12.40 -1.53 -9.76
N LEU A 157 12.52 -2.87 -9.82
CA LEU A 157 13.64 -3.57 -10.44
C LEU A 157 13.33 -4.07 -11.88
N GLY A 158 12.16 -3.67 -12.43
CA GLY A 158 11.80 -3.93 -13.83
C GLY A 158 12.67 -3.14 -14.82
N PRO A 159 12.51 -3.37 -16.11
CA PRO A 159 11.48 -4.19 -16.81
C PRO A 159 11.78 -5.69 -16.89
N ARG A 160 12.86 -6.19 -16.29
CA ARG A 160 13.27 -7.59 -16.37
C ARG A 160 12.24 -8.50 -15.72
N ASP A 161 11.93 -9.64 -16.35
CA ASP A 161 11.07 -10.68 -15.79
C ASP A 161 11.66 -11.28 -14.51
N GLY A 162 10.78 -11.62 -13.58
CA GLY A 162 11.16 -12.14 -12.26
C GLY A 162 11.78 -11.09 -11.34
N SER A 163 11.46 -9.80 -11.54
CA SER A 163 11.97 -8.67 -10.77
C SER A 163 11.04 -8.24 -9.61
N ILE A 164 10.02 -9.04 -9.28
CA ILE A 164 9.16 -8.80 -8.10
C ILE A 164 10.02 -8.90 -6.82
N THR A 165 9.85 -7.93 -5.94
CA THR A 165 10.55 -7.89 -4.63
C THR A 165 9.78 -8.67 -3.55
N ILE A 166 10.48 -9.06 -2.48
CA ILE A 166 9.89 -9.69 -1.28
C ILE A 166 9.23 -8.59 -0.42
N PRO A 167 7.97 -8.77 0.08
CA PRO A 167 7.17 -10.00 0.09
C PRO A 167 6.24 -10.19 -1.12
N GLY A 168 6.34 -9.36 -2.16
CA GLY A 168 5.43 -9.36 -3.32
C GLY A 168 5.38 -10.67 -4.11
N VAL A 169 6.35 -11.57 -3.97
CA VAL A 169 6.33 -12.90 -4.61
C VAL A 169 5.34 -13.87 -3.96
N SER A 170 4.85 -13.59 -2.74
CA SER A 170 3.89 -14.44 -2.05
C SER A 170 2.60 -14.61 -2.85
N LYS A 171 2.11 -15.83 -2.97
CA LYS A 171 0.83 -16.13 -3.60
C LYS A 171 -0.37 -15.60 -2.80
N LYS A 172 -0.21 -15.35 -1.50
CA LYS A 172 -1.27 -14.89 -0.60
C LYS A 172 -1.52 -13.39 -0.78
N VAL A 173 -0.51 -12.55 -0.62
CA VAL A 173 -0.64 -11.08 -0.59
C VAL A 173 -1.08 -10.46 -1.93
N ILE A 174 -1.56 -9.24 -1.90
CA ILE A 174 -1.90 -8.45 -3.08
C ILE A 174 -0.68 -7.62 -3.49
N THR A 175 -0.05 -7.99 -4.59
CA THR A 175 1.11 -7.29 -5.13
C THR A 175 0.70 -6.31 -6.20
N VAL A 176 1.11 -5.05 -6.07
CA VAL A 176 0.69 -3.95 -6.93
C VAL A 176 1.86 -3.46 -7.78
N GLY A 177 1.68 -3.50 -9.10
CA GLY A 177 2.57 -2.87 -10.06
C GLY A 177 2.14 -1.44 -10.40
N ALA A 178 3.05 -0.68 -11.03
CA ALA A 178 2.75 0.65 -11.56
C ALA A 178 2.43 0.57 -13.07
N SER A 179 1.21 1.00 -13.46
CA SER A 179 0.72 0.88 -14.83
C SER A 179 1.48 1.76 -15.82
N ASP A 180 2.00 2.88 -15.36
CA ASP A 180 2.65 3.95 -16.13
C ASP A 180 4.14 4.12 -15.81
N ASN A 181 4.78 3.09 -15.19
CA ASN A 181 6.20 3.12 -14.85
C ASN A 181 6.92 1.90 -15.44
N MET A 182 7.94 2.14 -16.26
CA MET A 182 8.72 1.09 -16.91
C MET A 182 9.52 0.22 -15.94
N HIS A 183 9.93 0.79 -14.80
CA HIS A 183 10.70 0.08 -13.77
C HIS A 183 9.83 -0.75 -12.81
N SER A 184 8.51 -0.78 -13.01
CA SER A 184 7.63 -1.66 -12.22
C SER A 184 8.10 -3.11 -12.29
N GLY A 185 8.19 -3.76 -11.13
CA GLY A 185 8.52 -5.18 -11.02
C GLY A 185 7.57 -6.05 -11.83
N ARG A 186 8.12 -7.12 -12.43
CA ARG A 186 7.38 -8.06 -13.28
C ARG A 186 7.51 -9.49 -12.77
N GLY A 187 6.45 -10.24 -12.93
CA GLY A 187 6.46 -11.68 -12.70
C GLY A 187 7.30 -12.44 -13.72
N SER A 188 7.33 -13.76 -13.58
CA SER A 188 7.98 -14.65 -14.56
C SER A 188 7.23 -15.97 -14.60
N TRP A 189 6.68 -16.29 -15.77
CA TRP A 189 6.02 -17.57 -15.99
C TRP A 189 7.00 -18.74 -15.88
N GLN A 190 8.24 -18.56 -16.36
CA GLN A 190 9.30 -19.58 -16.27
C GLN A 190 9.67 -19.91 -14.83
N LYS A 191 9.55 -18.92 -13.92
CA LYS A 191 9.83 -19.08 -12.48
C LYS A 191 8.55 -19.27 -11.66
N ALA A 192 7.41 -19.52 -12.28
CA ALA A 192 6.09 -19.65 -11.64
C ALA A 192 5.71 -18.44 -10.73
N ILE A 193 6.18 -17.24 -11.08
CA ILE A 193 5.85 -15.99 -10.38
C ILE A 193 4.73 -15.28 -11.15
N TYR A 194 3.49 -15.55 -10.78
CA TYR A 194 2.28 -14.99 -11.42
C TYR A 194 1.89 -13.68 -10.73
N LYS A 195 2.73 -12.65 -10.88
CA LYS A 195 2.64 -11.34 -10.26
C LYS A 195 2.86 -10.23 -11.32
N PRO A 196 2.42 -8.97 -11.05
CA PRO A 196 1.59 -8.53 -9.92
C PRO A 196 0.14 -9.05 -10.00
N GLU A 197 -0.68 -8.92 -8.96
CA GLU A 197 -2.12 -9.19 -9.04
C GLU A 197 -2.84 -8.19 -9.94
N LEU A 198 -2.48 -6.91 -9.82
CA LEU A 198 -3.05 -5.80 -10.59
C LEU A 198 -2.08 -4.62 -10.60
N VAL A 199 -2.44 -3.59 -11.34
CA VAL A 199 -1.67 -2.35 -11.40
C VAL A 199 -2.53 -1.12 -11.06
N ALA A 200 -1.86 -0.06 -10.59
CA ALA A 200 -2.43 1.27 -10.42
C ALA A 200 -1.44 2.32 -10.94
N PRO A 201 -1.85 3.61 -11.14
CA PRO A 201 -0.92 4.66 -11.52
C PRO A 201 0.20 4.82 -10.49
N GLY A 202 1.45 4.94 -10.95
CA GLY A 202 2.62 5.05 -10.10
C GLY A 202 3.61 6.14 -10.50
N SER A 203 3.36 6.89 -11.57
CA SER A 203 4.26 7.94 -12.04
C SER A 203 3.72 9.32 -11.71
N ASN A 204 4.60 10.16 -11.14
CA ASN A 204 4.30 11.56 -10.78
C ASN A 204 3.00 11.68 -9.98
N ILE A 205 2.91 10.93 -8.90
CA ILE A 205 1.77 10.93 -7.99
C ILE A 205 1.97 12.04 -6.97
N PHE A 206 1.11 13.05 -6.97
CA PHE A 206 1.15 14.15 -6.01
C PHE A 206 0.43 13.77 -4.72
N SER A 207 1.14 13.87 -3.58
CA SER A 207 0.60 13.58 -2.24
C SER A 207 1.31 14.43 -1.18
N CYS A 208 1.00 14.20 0.09
CA CYS A 208 1.52 14.94 1.23
C CYS A 208 3.05 15.03 1.22
N ASN A 209 3.57 16.22 1.47
CA ASN A 209 4.99 16.48 1.66
C ASN A 209 5.29 16.52 3.16
N SER A 210 6.27 15.75 3.65
CA SER A 210 6.68 15.80 5.07
C SER A 210 7.26 17.15 5.46
N ASP A 211 7.89 17.85 4.52
CA ASP A 211 8.48 19.19 4.67
C ASP A 211 7.51 20.32 4.22
N TYR A 212 6.22 20.16 4.55
CA TYR A 212 5.19 21.12 4.13
C TYR A 212 5.33 22.51 4.74
N ALA A 213 6.01 22.62 5.89
CA ALA A 213 6.26 23.91 6.56
C ALA A 213 7.07 24.86 5.69
N ASN A 214 7.91 24.35 4.78
CA ASN A 214 8.69 25.11 3.81
C ASN A 214 7.91 25.48 2.53
N GLY A 215 6.60 25.50 2.59
CA GLY A 215 5.72 26.13 1.60
C GLY A 215 5.15 25.21 0.51
N LYS A 216 5.50 23.92 0.47
CA LYS A 216 4.95 22.97 -0.51
C LYS A 216 4.18 21.88 0.19
N LEU A 217 2.85 22.03 0.25
CA LEU A 217 1.95 21.02 0.86
C LEU A 217 2.04 19.65 0.16
N TYR A 218 2.26 19.63 -1.14
CA TYR A 218 2.26 18.40 -1.93
C TYR A 218 3.52 18.26 -2.75
N ILE A 219 3.98 17.01 -2.91
CA ILE A 219 5.14 16.65 -3.72
C ILE A 219 4.80 15.48 -4.64
N GLY A 220 5.40 15.46 -5.83
CA GLY A 220 5.26 14.34 -6.78
C GLY A 220 6.33 13.29 -6.54
N LYS A 221 5.93 12.03 -6.35
CA LYS A 221 6.84 10.86 -6.31
C LYS A 221 6.41 9.82 -7.33
N SER A 222 7.35 8.92 -7.72
CA SER A 222 7.10 7.85 -8.69
C SER A 222 7.60 6.51 -8.15
N GLY A 223 6.89 5.43 -8.48
CA GLY A 223 7.24 4.07 -8.09
C GLY A 223 6.02 3.20 -7.80
N THR A 224 6.24 1.91 -7.67
CA THR A 224 5.20 0.97 -7.22
C THR A 224 4.76 1.27 -5.79
N SER A 225 5.61 1.93 -5.00
CA SER A 225 5.28 2.44 -3.66
C SER A 225 4.15 3.48 -3.66
N MET A 226 3.90 4.16 -4.80
CA MET A 226 2.78 5.10 -4.96
C MET A 226 1.53 4.41 -5.52
N ALA A 227 1.70 3.35 -6.29
CA ALA A 227 0.60 2.53 -6.79
C ALA A 227 -0.06 1.70 -5.67
N THR A 228 0.76 1.15 -4.76
CA THR A 228 0.32 0.29 -3.64
C THR A 228 -0.72 0.96 -2.75
N PRO A 229 -0.52 2.19 -2.23
CA PRO A 229 -1.50 2.85 -1.37
C PRO A 229 -2.80 3.22 -2.10
N ILE A 230 -2.81 3.36 -3.42
CA ILE A 230 -4.05 3.52 -4.20
C ILE A 230 -4.92 2.27 -4.04
N VAL A 231 -4.32 1.07 -4.12
CA VAL A 231 -5.02 -0.21 -3.96
C VAL A 231 -5.40 -0.44 -2.50
N SER A 232 -4.55 -0.07 -1.54
CA SER A 232 -4.90 -0.11 -0.11
C SER A 232 -6.11 0.76 0.21
N GLY A 233 -6.16 1.97 -0.35
CA GLY A 233 -7.32 2.85 -0.22
C GLY A 233 -8.57 2.30 -0.92
N ALA A 234 -8.42 1.65 -2.09
CA ALA A 234 -9.52 0.97 -2.76
C ALA A 234 -10.08 -0.21 -1.94
N ALA A 235 -9.20 -0.99 -1.31
CA ALA A 235 -9.62 -2.03 -0.37
C ALA A 235 -10.35 -1.45 0.85
N ALA A 236 -9.91 -0.29 1.34
CA ALA A 236 -10.59 0.40 2.45
C ALA A 236 -11.99 0.89 2.06
N LEU A 237 -12.18 1.41 0.83
CA LEU A 237 -13.49 1.76 0.29
C LEU A 237 -14.42 0.54 0.24
N LEU A 238 -13.92 -0.59 -0.26
CA LEU A 238 -14.69 -1.82 -0.37
C LEU A 238 -15.09 -2.35 1.00
N LEU A 239 -14.15 -2.41 1.95
CA LEU A 239 -14.41 -2.89 3.33
C LEU A 239 -15.29 -1.94 4.14
N SER A 240 -15.28 -0.65 3.84
CA SER A 240 -16.23 0.31 4.43
C SER A 240 -17.66 0.05 3.98
N LYS A 241 -17.84 -0.37 2.72
CA LYS A 241 -19.15 -0.72 2.15
C LYS A 241 -19.61 -2.13 2.56
N GLU A 242 -18.68 -3.07 2.60
CA GLU A 242 -18.92 -4.50 2.87
C GLU A 242 -17.96 -4.99 3.98
N PRO A 243 -18.23 -4.67 5.26
CA PRO A 243 -17.29 -4.91 6.36
C PRO A 243 -16.92 -6.36 6.61
N ASN A 244 -17.82 -7.28 6.26
CA ASN A 244 -17.67 -8.71 6.54
C ASN A 244 -16.91 -9.48 5.46
N LEU A 245 -16.40 -8.80 4.40
CA LEU A 245 -15.61 -9.47 3.39
C LEU A 245 -14.31 -10.02 3.98
N THR A 246 -13.98 -11.25 3.61
CA THR A 246 -12.68 -11.85 3.89
C THR A 246 -11.59 -11.22 3.00
N ASN A 247 -10.34 -11.32 3.43
CA ASN A 247 -9.19 -10.85 2.65
C ASN A 247 -9.11 -11.53 1.27
N ASP A 248 -9.43 -12.84 1.16
CA ASP A 248 -9.51 -13.54 -0.13
C ASP A 248 -10.61 -13.00 -1.02
N SER A 249 -11.77 -12.65 -0.44
CA SER A 249 -12.85 -12.03 -1.19
C SER A 249 -12.48 -10.63 -1.67
N VAL A 250 -11.82 -9.84 -0.83
CA VAL A 250 -11.27 -8.52 -1.22
C VAL A 250 -10.29 -8.67 -2.37
N LYS A 251 -9.35 -9.62 -2.29
CA LYS A 251 -8.37 -9.88 -3.36
C LYS A 251 -9.06 -10.23 -4.67
N ARG A 252 -10.01 -11.17 -4.67
CA ARG A 252 -10.77 -11.54 -5.87
C ARG A 252 -11.55 -10.36 -6.46
N ARG A 253 -12.22 -9.57 -5.62
CA ARG A 253 -12.97 -8.38 -6.06
C ARG A 253 -12.06 -7.34 -6.71
N LEU A 254 -10.88 -7.08 -6.13
CA LEU A 254 -9.86 -6.18 -6.69
C LEU A 254 -9.34 -6.67 -8.04
N GLN A 255 -9.15 -7.97 -8.23
CA GLN A 255 -8.72 -8.53 -9.51
C GLN A 255 -9.82 -8.47 -10.56
N ASN A 256 -11.06 -8.79 -10.19
CA ASN A 256 -12.19 -8.86 -11.11
C ASN A 256 -12.68 -7.48 -11.59
N CYS A 257 -12.43 -6.42 -10.82
CA CYS A 257 -12.83 -5.06 -11.20
C CYS A 257 -11.87 -4.40 -12.23
N CYS A 258 -10.72 -5.02 -12.52
CA CYS A 258 -9.68 -4.41 -13.34
C CYS A 258 -10.10 -4.20 -14.80
N THR A 259 -9.53 -3.16 -15.40
CA THR A 259 -9.60 -2.91 -16.85
C THR A 259 -8.33 -3.43 -17.49
N ASP A 260 -8.45 -4.29 -18.51
CA ASP A 260 -7.31 -4.81 -19.27
C ASP A 260 -6.62 -3.67 -20.02
N LEU A 261 -5.31 -3.54 -19.85
CA LEU A 261 -4.47 -2.58 -20.57
C LEU A 261 -3.83 -3.18 -21.82
N HIS A 262 -4.18 -4.43 -22.18
CA HIS A 262 -3.60 -5.18 -23.29
C HIS A 262 -2.08 -5.37 -23.18
N MET A 263 -1.56 -5.43 -21.93
CA MET A 263 -0.16 -5.72 -21.64
C MET A 263 0.00 -7.20 -21.23
N SER A 264 1.24 -7.69 -21.18
CA SER A 264 1.53 -9.04 -20.68
C SER A 264 1.05 -9.20 -19.22
N LYS A 265 0.59 -10.39 -18.87
CA LYS A 265 0.15 -10.69 -17.49
C LYS A 265 1.26 -10.49 -16.45
N SER A 266 2.53 -10.73 -16.83
CA SER A 266 3.68 -10.46 -15.95
C SER A 266 3.87 -8.96 -15.65
N ARG A 267 3.30 -8.06 -16.47
CA ARG A 267 3.36 -6.61 -16.28
C ARG A 267 2.12 -6.05 -15.58
N GLN A 268 0.91 -6.49 -15.97
CA GLN A 268 -0.33 -5.87 -15.50
C GLN A 268 -1.16 -6.73 -14.52
N GLY A 269 -0.87 -8.03 -14.41
CA GLY A 269 -1.74 -8.95 -13.69
C GLY A 269 -3.14 -9.00 -14.30
N SER A 270 -4.16 -8.70 -13.50
CA SER A 270 -5.55 -8.57 -13.95
C SER A 270 -5.83 -7.27 -14.73
N GLY A 271 -4.93 -6.28 -14.64
CA GLY A 271 -5.06 -4.99 -15.31
C GLY A 271 -5.09 -3.80 -14.35
N LEU A 272 -5.53 -2.66 -14.84
CA LEU A 272 -5.65 -1.41 -14.09
C LEU A 272 -6.89 -1.45 -13.18
N ILE A 273 -6.68 -1.16 -11.89
CA ILE A 273 -7.79 -1.06 -10.93
C ILE A 273 -8.86 -0.07 -11.40
N ASN A 274 -10.13 -0.46 -11.25
CA ASN A 274 -11.29 0.36 -11.57
C ASN A 274 -12.23 0.45 -10.36
N ILE A 275 -12.24 1.61 -9.70
CA ILE A 275 -12.99 1.81 -8.44
C ILE A 275 -14.50 1.78 -8.67
N ARG A 276 -14.98 2.29 -9.81
CA ARG A 276 -16.41 2.24 -10.13
C ARG A 276 -16.90 0.79 -10.21
N LYS A 277 -16.19 -0.06 -10.95
CA LYS A 277 -16.52 -1.49 -11.03
C LYS A 277 -16.39 -2.20 -9.68
N LEU A 278 -15.35 -1.86 -8.90
CA LEU A 278 -15.12 -2.45 -7.57
C LEU A 278 -16.30 -2.24 -6.63
N LEU A 279 -16.90 -1.05 -6.64
CA LEU A 279 -17.97 -0.67 -5.72
C LEU A 279 -19.39 -0.97 -6.24
N GLN A 280 -19.53 -1.40 -7.50
CA GLN A 280 -20.82 -1.76 -8.10
C GLN A 280 -21.20 -3.24 -7.89
N TYR A 281 -20.27 -4.11 -7.47
CA TYR A 281 -20.52 -5.53 -7.20
C TYR A 281 -21.06 -5.78 -5.81
#